data_2fe8af298198ca60e8be7129abd906c0
#
_entry.id   2fe8af298198ca60e8be7129abd906c0
#
_cell.length_a   1.000
_cell.length_b   1.000
_cell.length_c   1.000
_cell.angle_alpha   90.00
_cell.angle_beta   90.00
_cell.angle_gamma   90.00
#
_symmetry.space_group_name_H-M   'P 1'
#
loop_
_entity.id
_entity.type
_entity.pdbx_description
1 polymer ?
#
loop_
_entity_poly.entity_id
_entity_poly.type
_entity_poly.pdbx_seq_one_letter_code
_entity_poly.pdbx_strand_id
1 'polypeptide(L)'
;MKKLLLLLLLLPAVTFGQKIKTKKDKVLFDDKEVCILKNVGQDYEFSSLDGTKQFTARYNGLMEDKQVTYQWLTVTSPDDSQVSEVPYEVLQTSFSATNIIIRLLSQKYGLIDMNGINQQKLQEFFSVQRESLSDKYIKNVATAKEEAKAAQAEYAAKVGALRPFVKQDGTVVAGGQMGTKVLGKVIPISNYTFRGNYGPITVYDLDRVQVASAALVDNVDNDVNVTLFNGTKFTYRAKRRYTNSENTLFLQQLVEELVARDITLGHQATTYNGRVLNEKVKLAKERSANIYNKKGYAIDEKGVKYEGTLTAEFQKLDVHETGNTEVHDQIDTYGKKVSVKYLNEKGRERTTSLTASDGTRFCIKNQDGSETCFVGMKVKGDAMKKIENAMSLGFNNAYFYELAYEANGNMVLRDPVQEGIFVIKLKSAKEGQMIDGRKNDKLSKELSEYLSGCGALSKEIAAGKMDLKAEENLVNIINEYNACKK
;
A
#
# COMPACT_ATOMS: atom_id res chain seq x y z
N MET A 1 -61.53 -13.24 0.47
CA MET A 1 -60.80 -12.58 -0.61
C MET A 1 -59.59 -13.46 -0.96
N LYS A 2 -59.57 -13.93 -2.17
CA LYS A 2 -58.84 -15.10 -2.66
C LYS A 2 -57.35 -14.83 -2.80
N LYS A 3 -56.50 -15.56 -2.04
CA LYS A 3 -55.08 -15.64 -2.27
C LYS A 3 -54.83 -16.61 -3.41
N LEU A 4 -54.44 -16.10 -4.57
CA LEU A 4 -54.00 -16.88 -5.70
C LEU A 4 -52.58 -17.36 -5.43
N LEU A 5 -52.46 -18.64 -5.15
CA LEU A 5 -51.20 -19.34 -4.98
C LEU A 5 -50.65 -19.63 -6.39
N LEU A 6 -49.69 -18.82 -6.85
CA LEU A 6 -48.94 -19.09 -8.08
C LEU A 6 -47.85 -20.11 -7.75
N LEU A 7 -48.21 -21.39 -7.92
CA LEU A 7 -47.26 -22.48 -7.86
C LEU A 7 -46.45 -22.47 -9.18
N LEU A 8 -45.30 -21.76 -9.18
CA LEU A 8 -44.36 -21.86 -10.28
C LEU A 8 -43.71 -23.23 -10.18
N LEU A 9 -44.17 -24.15 -11.02
CA LEU A 9 -43.49 -25.40 -11.30
C LEU A 9 -42.11 -25.10 -11.86
N LEU A 10 -41.06 -25.08 -11.00
CA LEU A 10 -39.69 -25.30 -11.37
C LEU A 10 -39.57 -26.74 -11.87
N LEU A 11 -39.90 -26.96 -13.13
CA LEU A 11 -39.39 -28.10 -13.83
C LEU A 11 -37.88 -28.00 -13.86
N PRO A 12 -37.12 -28.93 -13.25
CA PRO A 12 -35.73 -29.04 -13.55
C PRO A 12 -35.63 -29.31 -15.05
N ALA A 13 -35.15 -28.34 -15.81
CA ALA A 13 -34.65 -28.60 -17.15
C ALA A 13 -33.47 -29.57 -16.98
N VAL A 14 -33.78 -30.85 -16.90
CA VAL A 14 -32.82 -31.94 -17.09
C VAL A 14 -32.41 -31.80 -18.54
N THR A 15 -31.40 -30.99 -18.80
CA THR A 15 -30.69 -31.03 -20.07
C THR A 15 -30.05 -32.41 -20.13
N PHE A 16 -30.78 -33.38 -20.62
CA PHE A 16 -30.21 -34.67 -21.05
C PHE A 16 -29.22 -34.31 -22.15
N GLY A 17 -27.94 -34.21 -21.78
CA GLY A 17 -26.87 -33.97 -22.73
C GLY A 17 -26.98 -35.04 -23.82
N GLN A 18 -27.17 -34.61 -25.07
CA GLN A 18 -27.28 -35.46 -26.24
C GLN A 18 -26.21 -36.56 -26.20
N LYS A 19 -26.61 -37.82 -26.27
CA LYS A 19 -25.73 -38.98 -26.19
C LYS A 19 -25.03 -39.17 -27.53
N ILE A 20 -23.79 -38.72 -27.56
CA ILE A 20 -22.95 -38.87 -28.76
C ILE A 20 -22.12 -40.15 -28.65
N LYS A 21 -22.20 -41.01 -29.70
CA LYS A 21 -21.41 -42.23 -29.84
C LYS A 21 -20.82 -42.31 -31.23
N THR A 22 -19.69 -42.97 -31.34
CA THR A 22 -19.14 -43.45 -32.61
C THR A 22 -19.20 -44.97 -32.62
N LYS A 23 -19.72 -45.57 -33.66
CA LYS A 23 -19.77 -47.02 -33.83
C LYS A 23 -19.38 -47.36 -35.26
N LYS A 24 -18.30 -48.10 -35.42
CA LYS A 24 -17.58 -48.22 -36.70
C LYS A 24 -17.33 -46.81 -37.25
N ASP A 25 -17.53 -46.49 -38.44
CA ASP A 25 -17.30 -45.15 -39.03
C ASP A 25 -18.55 -44.23 -38.93
N LYS A 26 -19.54 -44.55 -38.08
CA LYS A 26 -20.80 -43.80 -37.98
C LYS A 26 -20.83 -43.01 -36.68
N VAL A 27 -21.28 -41.76 -36.78
CA VAL A 27 -21.65 -40.89 -35.65
C VAL A 27 -23.12 -41.10 -35.35
N LEU A 28 -23.43 -41.34 -34.07
CA LEU A 28 -24.80 -41.53 -33.60
C LEU A 28 -25.14 -40.46 -32.54
N PHE A 29 -26.29 -39.82 -32.71
CA PHE A 29 -26.92 -38.97 -31.72
C PHE A 29 -28.19 -39.66 -31.20
N ASP A 30 -28.22 -39.94 -29.90
CA ASP A 30 -29.32 -40.69 -29.26
C ASP A 30 -29.65 -41.99 -30.01
N ASP A 31 -28.62 -42.74 -30.37
CA ASP A 31 -28.63 -44.00 -31.11
C ASP A 31 -29.13 -43.91 -32.59
N LYS A 32 -29.40 -42.69 -33.13
CA LYS A 32 -29.68 -42.43 -34.54
C LYS A 32 -28.41 -42.10 -35.29
N GLU A 33 -28.15 -42.75 -36.41
CA GLU A 33 -27.00 -42.44 -37.29
C GLU A 33 -27.22 -41.08 -37.96
N VAL A 34 -26.22 -40.17 -37.86
CA VAL A 34 -26.31 -38.80 -38.39
C VAL A 34 -25.29 -38.50 -39.49
N CYS A 35 -24.09 -39.06 -39.42
CA CYS A 35 -23.09 -38.91 -40.46
C CYS A 35 -22.02 -40.01 -40.34
N ILE A 36 -21.17 -40.07 -41.34
CA ILE A 36 -19.99 -40.96 -41.39
C ILE A 36 -18.77 -40.14 -40.99
N LEU A 37 -17.90 -40.68 -40.12
CA LEU A 37 -16.66 -40.09 -39.68
C LEU A 37 -15.51 -41.06 -39.90
N LYS A 38 -14.55 -40.70 -40.76
CA LYS A 38 -13.34 -41.45 -40.94
C LYS A 38 -12.12 -40.71 -40.36
N ASN A 39 -11.27 -41.42 -39.62
CA ASN A 39 -10.03 -40.89 -39.14
C ASN A 39 -8.89 -41.26 -40.12
N VAL A 40 -8.28 -40.25 -40.69
CA VAL A 40 -7.15 -40.40 -41.61
C VAL A 40 -5.94 -39.64 -41.05
N GLY A 41 -5.13 -40.32 -40.26
CA GLY A 41 -4.04 -39.66 -39.53
C GLY A 41 -4.51 -38.69 -38.47
N GLN A 42 -4.27 -37.40 -38.66
CA GLN A 42 -4.76 -36.33 -37.76
C GLN A 42 -6.06 -35.68 -38.22
N ASP A 43 -6.63 -36.12 -39.36
CA ASP A 43 -7.81 -35.58 -39.98
C ASP A 43 -9.05 -36.40 -39.63
N TYR A 44 -10.12 -35.71 -39.35
CA TYR A 44 -11.48 -36.20 -39.09
C TYR A 44 -12.32 -35.85 -40.31
N GLU A 45 -12.52 -36.78 -41.24
CA GLU A 45 -13.35 -36.58 -42.43
C GLU A 45 -14.79 -36.90 -42.13
N PHE A 46 -15.64 -35.86 -42.27
CA PHE A 46 -17.09 -35.96 -42.07
C PHE A 46 -17.78 -36.08 -43.45
N SER A 47 -18.60 -37.11 -43.59
CA SER A 47 -19.40 -37.39 -44.82
C SER A 47 -20.86 -37.57 -44.46
N SER A 48 -21.75 -37.28 -45.41
CA SER A 48 -23.17 -37.64 -45.33
C SER A 48 -23.32 -39.16 -45.26
N LEU A 49 -24.51 -39.65 -44.90
CA LEU A 49 -24.77 -41.11 -44.82
C LEU A 49 -24.63 -41.83 -46.17
N ASP A 50 -24.76 -41.12 -47.27
CA ASP A 50 -24.52 -41.62 -48.61
C ASP A 50 -23.02 -41.72 -48.98
N GLY A 51 -22.16 -41.28 -48.11
CA GLY A 51 -20.67 -41.32 -48.31
C GLY A 51 -20.08 -40.07 -48.95
N THR A 52 -20.90 -39.04 -49.25
CA THR A 52 -20.37 -37.78 -49.82
C THR A 52 -19.62 -36.97 -48.79
N LYS A 53 -18.32 -36.68 -49.00
CA LYS A 53 -17.49 -35.84 -48.10
C LYS A 53 -18.06 -34.44 -48.00
N GLN A 54 -18.20 -33.92 -46.77
CA GLN A 54 -18.79 -32.62 -46.49
C GLN A 54 -17.80 -31.63 -45.93
N PHE A 55 -16.91 -32.07 -45.07
CA PHE A 55 -15.80 -31.27 -44.56
C PHE A 55 -14.79 -32.16 -43.84
N THR A 56 -13.60 -31.60 -43.60
CA THR A 56 -12.53 -32.22 -42.79
C THR A 56 -12.27 -31.33 -41.60
N ALA A 57 -12.06 -31.90 -40.42
CA ALA A 57 -11.56 -31.18 -39.24
C ALA A 57 -10.22 -31.77 -38.83
N ARG A 58 -9.19 -30.95 -38.70
CA ARG A 58 -7.88 -31.35 -38.21
C ARG A 58 -7.63 -30.76 -36.82
N TYR A 59 -7.23 -31.60 -35.88
CA TYR A 59 -6.77 -31.16 -34.57
C TYR A 59 -5.30 -30.71 -34.70
N ASN A 60 -5.03 -29.51 -34.20
CA ASN A 60 -3.70 -28.93 -34.14
C ASN A 60 -3.35 -28.56 -32.72
N GLY A 61 -2.06 -28.68 -32.39
CA GLY A 61 -1.53 -28.26 -31.08
C GLY A 61 -0.09 -27.77 -31.19
N LEU A 62 0.22 -26.66 -30.54
CA LEU A 62 1.60 -26.24 -30.33
C LEU A 62 2.06 -26.70 -28.94
N MET A 63 3.24 -27.28 -28.91
CA MET A 63 3.86 -27.78 -27.68
C MET A 63 5.00 -26.86 -27.27
N GLU A 64 5.00 -26.49 -25.98
CA GLU A 64 6.08 -25.75 -25.36
C GLU A 64 6.48 -26.51 -24.08
N ASP A 65 7.75 -26.77 -23.88
CA ASP A 65 8.30 -27.51 -22.73
C ASP A 65 7.56 -28.85 -22.43
N LYS A 66 7.23 -29.60 -23.50
CA LYS A 66 6.46 -30.87 -23.44
C LYS A 66 5.01 -30.72 -22.98
N GLN A 67 4.49 -29.51 -22.89
CA GLN A 67 3.07 -29.23 -22.63
C GLN A 67 2.41 -28.62 -23.87
N VAL A 68 1.16 -28.99 -24.12
CA VAL A 68 0.39 -28.40 -25.21
C VAL A 68 -0.12 -27.03 -24.73
N THR A 69 0.44 -25.95 -25.30
CA THR A 69 0.13 -24.58 -24.89
C THR A 69 -1.08 -24.01 -25.62
N TYR A 70 -1.19 -24.29 -26.93
CA TYR A 70 -2.28 -23.82 -27.78
C TYR A 70 -2.88 -24.99 -28.55
N GLN A 71 -4.23 -24.99 -28.69
CA GLN A 71 -4.98 -26.02 -29.39
C GLN A 71 -6.08 -25.39 -30.23
N TRP A 72 -6.24 -25.89 -31.50
CA TRP A 72 -7.31 -25.43 -32.37
C TRP A 72 -7.73 -26.52 -33.34
N LEU A 73 -8.89 -26.35 -33.98
CA LEU A 73 -9.32 -27.15 -35.10
C LEU A 73 -9.20 -26.31 -36.38
N THR A 74 -8.62 -26.88 -37.42
CA THR A 74 -8.71 -26.39 -38.78
C THR A 74 -9.84 -27.15 -39.45
N VAL A 75 -10.90 -26.47 -39.90
CA VAL A 75 -12.01 -27.06 -40.64
C VAL A 75 -11.89 -26.65 -42.11
N THR A 76 -11.94 -27.63 -42.99
CA THR A 76 -11.69 -27.44 -44.42
C THR A 76 -12.88 -27.96 -45.23
N SER A 77 -13.29 -27.20 -46.26
CA SER A 77 -14.37 -27.61 -47.18
C SER A 77 -13.99 -28.88 -47.99
N PRO A 78 -14.95 -29.55 -48.60
CA PRO A 78 -14.68 -30.81 -49.32
C PRO A 78 -13.72 -30.68 -50.47
N ASP A 79 -13.69 -29.53 -51.13
CA ASP A 79 -12.85 -29.14 -52.26
C ASP A 79 -11.56 -28.40 -51.84
N ASP A 80 -11.30 -28.31 -50.53
CA ASP A 80 -10.19 -27.60 -49.92
C ASP A 80 -10.12 -26.08 -50.25
N SER A 81 -11.17 -25.50 -50.85
CA SER A 81 -11.21 -24.09 -51.24
C SER A 81 -11.45 -23.14 -50.07
N GLN A 82 -12.05 -23.60 -49.01
CA GLN A 82 -12.34 -22.81 -47.82
C GLN A 82 -11.77 -23.47 -46.56
N VAL A 83 -11.06 -22.63 -45.75
CA VAL A 83 -10.44 -23.07 -44.52
C VAL A 83 -10.86 -22.10 -43.40
N SER A 84 -11.23 -22.64 -42.26
CA SER A 84 -11.55 -21.84 -41.09
C SER A 84 -10.99 -22.48 -39.84
N GLU A 85 -10.35 -21.67 -38.99
CA GLU A 85 -9.77 -22.11 -37.74
C GLU A 85 -10.61 -21.70 -36.55
N VAL A 86 -10.82 -22.63 -35.62
CA VAL A 86 -11.61 -22.40 -34.39
C VAL A 86 -10.88 -22.93 -33.16
N PRO A 87 -11.00 -22.30 -32.01
CA PRO A 87 -10.38 -22.78 -30.76
C PRO A 87 -10.89 -24.19 -30.43
N TYR A 88 -9.96 -25.04 -29.98
CA TYR A 88 -10.32 -26.35 -29.44
C TYR A 88 -10.83 -26.18 -28.01
N GLU A 89 -12.10 -26.48 -27.80
CA GLU A 89 -12.75 -26.33 -26.50
C GLU A 89 -13.40 -27.66 -26.09
N VAL A 90 -13.19 -28.04 -24.84
CA VAL A 90 -13.80 -29.23 -24.23
C VAL A 90 -15.12 -28.81 -23.59
N LEU A 91 -16.24 -28.90 -24.35
CA LEU A 91 -17.58 -28.54 -23.86
C LEU A 91 -18.07 -29.53 -22.80
N GLN A 92 -17.66 -30.80 -22.89
CA GLN A 92 -17.93 -31.84 -21.91
C GLN A 92 -16.76 -32.81 -21.86
N THR A 93 -16.32 -33.16 -20.64
CA THR A 93 -15.23 -34.10 -20.41
C THR A 93 -15.52 -35.45 -21.07
N SER A 94 -14.58 -35.96 -21.87
CA SER A 94 -14.61 -37.25 -22.53
C SER A 94 -13.21 -37.82 -22.64
N PHE A 95 -13.04 -39.13 -22.51
CA PHE A 95 -11.82 -39.84 -22.78
C PHE A 95 -11.51 -40.01 -24.28
N SER A 96 -12.47 -39.67 -25.13
CA SER A 96 -12.33 -39.75 -26.61
C SER A 96 -12.18 -38.36 -27.20
N ALA A 97 -11.01 -38.05 -27.78
CA ALA A 97 -10.77 -36.82 -28.53
C ALA A 97 -11.78 -36.64 -29.66
N THR A 98 -12.16 -37.73 -30.35
CA THR A 98 -13.19 -37.76 -31.40
C THR A 98 -14.54 -37.24 -30.88
N ASN A 99 -14.97 -37.70 -29.71
CA ASN A 99 -16.25 -37.24 -29.12
C ASN A 99 -16.18 -35.74 -28.70
N ILE A 100 -15.03 -35.26 -28.27
CA ILE A 100 -14.86 -33.83 -27.94
C ILE A 100 -15.01 -33.00 -29.22
N ILE A 101 -14.36 -33.41 -30.32
CA ILE A 101 -14.44 -32.73 -31.61
C ILE A 101 -15.88 -32.76 -32.17
N ILE A 102 -16.54 -33.90 -32.14
CA ILE A 102 -17.93 -34.00 -32.60
C ILE A 102 -18.82 -33.07 -31.79
N ARG A 103 -18.67 -33.03 -30.45
CA ARG A 103 -19.46 -32.14 -29.59
C ARG A 103 -19.18 -30.66 -29.90
N LEU A 104 -17.94 -30.30 -30.08
CA LEU A 104 -17.56 -28.93 -30.43
C LEU A 104 -18.21 -28.51 -31.76
N LEU A 105 -18.08 -29.34 -32.79
CA LEU A 105 -18.63 -29.04 -34.11
C LEU A 105 -20.17 -29.10 -34.17
N SER A 106 -20.80 -29.95 -33.37
CA SER A 106 -22.27 -30.03 -33.31
C SER A 106 -22.90 -29.00 -32.36
N GLN A 107 -22.46 -28.95 -31.11
CA GLN A 107 -23.13 -28.14 -30.07
C GLN A 107 -22.77 -26.67 -30.15
N LYS A 108 -21.51 -26.32 -30.45
CA LYS A 108 -21.10 -24.93 -30.55
C LYS A 108 -21.28 -24.34 -31.94
N TYR A 109 -20.96 -25.09 -32.97
CA TYR A 109 -20.99 -24.58 -34.36
C TYR A 109 -22.20 -25.07 -35.15
N GLY A 110 -22.95 -26.04 -34.66
CA GLY A 110 -24.18 -26.55 -35.30
C GLY A 110 -23.94 -27.26 -36.63
N LEU A 111 -22.72 -27.70 -36.93
CA LEU A 111 -22.39 -28.33 -38.23
C LEU A 111 -22.99 -29.72 -38.39
N ILE A 112 -23.33 -30.37 -37.28
CA ILE A 112 -23.92 -31.71 -37.25
C ILE A 112 -25.10 -31.64 -36.29
N ASP A 113 -26.28 -32.06 -36.73
CA ASP A 113 -27.50 -32.15 -35.92
C ASP A 113 -28.20 -33.51 -36.05
N MET A 114 -29.38 -33.68 -35.50
CA MET A 114 -30.17 -34.93 -35.56
C MET A 114 -30.57 -35.35 -36.96
N ASN A 115 -30.47 -34.47 -37.95
CA ASN A 115 -30.83 -34.72 -39.35
C ASN A 115 -29.59 -35.00 -40.23
N GLY A 116 -28.40 -34.91 -39.64
CA GLY A 116 -27.12 -35.11 -40.33
C GLY A 116 -26.22 -33.88 -40.34
N ILE A 117 -25.44 -33.71 -41.40
CA ILE A 117 -24.60 -32.53 -41.60
C ILE A 117 -25.46 -31.37 -42.10
N ASN A 118 -25.49 -30.28 -41.33
CA ASN A 118 -26.30 -29.12 -41.60
C ASN A 118 -25.63 -28.22 -42.64
N GLN A 119 -26.08 -28.29 -43.87
CA GLN A 119 -25.50 -27.56 -45.02
C GLN A 119 -25.56 -26.04 -44.84
N GLN A 120 -26.66 -25.53 -44.29
CA GLN A 120 -26.82 -24.10 -44.06
C GLN A 120 -25.82 -23.62 -43.02
N LYS A 121 -25.68 -24.34 -41.91
CA LYS A 121 -24.67 -24.02 -40.88
C LYS A 121 -23.24 -24.17 -41.37
N LEU A 122 -22.98 -25.12 -42.24
CA LEU A 122 -21.68 -25.29 -42.84
C LEU A 122 -21.31 -24.10 -43.75
N GLN A 123 -22.26 -23.63 -44.59
CA GLN A 123 -22.09 -22.42 -45.41
C GLN A 123 -21.87 -21.16 -44.52
N GLU A 124 -22.74 -20.97 -43.50
CA GLU A 124 -22.59 -19.88 -42.53
C GLU A 124 -21.20 -19.95 -41.86
N PHE A 125 -20.76 -21.14 -41.46
CA PHE A 125 -19.47 -21.33 -40.80
C PHE A 125 -18.29 -20.88 -41.66
N PHE A 126 -18.26 -21.21 -42.94
CA PHE A 126 -17.19 -20.80 -43.84
C PHE A 126 -17.32 -19.34 -44.31
N SER A 127 -18.52 -18.77 -44.30
CA SER A 127 -18.72 -17.36 -44.65
C SER A 127 -18.18 -16.38 -43.61
N VAL A 128 -18.03 -16.83 -42.38
CA VAL A 128 -17.48 -16.01 -41.29
C VAL A 128 -15.99 -15.88 -41.46
N GLN A 129 -15.50 -14.66 -41.71
CA GLN A 129 -14.08 -14.38 -41.71
C GLN A 129 -13.51 -14.50 -40.27
N ARG A 130 -12.62 -15.43 -40.04
CA ARG A 130 -11.95 -15.65 -38.75
C ARG A 130 -10.47 -15.33 -38.85
N GLU A 131 -9.90 -14.91 -37.72
CA GLU A 131 -8.46 -14.77 -37.57
C GLU A 131 -7.80 -16.16 -37.69
N SER A 132 -6.65 -16.24 -38.38
CA SER A 132 -5.84 -17.44 -38.39
C SER A 132 -5.29 -17.68 -36.98
N LEU A 133 -5.75 -18.75 -36.33
CA LEU A 133 -5.26 -19.14 -35.00
C LEU A 133 -3.85 -19.74 -35.08
N SER A 134 -3.55 -20.43 -36.16
CA SER A 134 -2.22 -20.97 -36.40
C SER A 134 -1.16 -19.85 -36.44
N ASP A 135 -1.41 -18.80 -37.24
CA ASP A 135 -0.49 -17.67 -37.32
C ASP A 135 -0.37 -16.92 -36.01
N LYS A 136 -1.51 -16.70 -35.35
CA LYS A 136 -1.56 -16.03 -34.05
C LYS A 136 -0.78 -16.79 -32.98
N TYR A 137 -0.98 -18.08 -32.87
CA TYR A 137 -0.35 -18.89 -31.84
C TYR A 137 1.15 -19.10 -32.12
N ILE A 138 1.53 -19.28 -33.38
CA ILE A 138 2.95 -19.34 -33.78
C ILE A 138 3.66 -18.03 -33.43
N LYS A 139 3.02 -16.90 -33.74
CA LYS A 139 3.58 -15.58 -33.42
C LYS A 139 3.70 -15.38 -31.89
N ASN A 140 2.69 -15.78 -31.12
CA ASN A 140 2.72 -15.67 -29.66
C ASN A 140 3.87 -16.49 -29.07
N VAL A 141 4.06 -17.74 -29.51
CA VAL A 141 5.18 -18.58 -29.06
C VAL A 141 6.52 -17.97 -29.42
N ALA A 142 6.67 -17.46 -30.67
CA ALA A 142 7.89 -16.79 -31.09
C ALA A 142 8.19 -15.54 -30.24
N THR A 143 7.18 -14.71 -29.98
CA THR A 143 7.33 -13.52 -29.15
C THR A 143 7.72 -13.89 -27.70
N ALA A 144 7.04 -14.86 -27.11
CA ALA A 144 7.33 -15.34 -25.75
C ALA A 144 8.77 -15.88 -25.66
N LYS A 145 9.23 -16.59 -26.70
CA LYS A 145 10.61 -17.10 -26.76
C LYS A 145 11.66 -15.99 -26.86
N GLU A 146 11.40 -14.95 -27.65
CA GLU A 146 12.30 -13.80 -27.75
C GLU A 146 12.32 -13.00 -26.45
N GLU A 147 11.17 -12.80 -25.79
CA GLU A 147 11.08 -12.16 -24.48
C GLU A 147 11.83 -12.95 -23.40
N ALA A 148 11.66 -14.28 -23.37
CA ALA A 148 12.39 -15.15 -22.45
C ALA A 148 13.90 -15.08 -22.68
N LYS A 149 14.35 -15.05 -23.95
CA LYS A 149 15.76 -14.92 -24.32
C LYS A 149 16.31 -13.54 -23.91
N ALA A 150 15.55 -12.46 -24.12
CA ALA A 150 15.93 -11.13 -23.69
C ALA A 150 16.05 -11.04 -22.17
N ALA A 151 15.07 -11.56 -21.42
CA ALA A 151 15.10 -11.63 -19.97
C ALA A 151 16.30 -12.44 -19.44
N GLN A 152 16.62 -13.56 -20.08
CA GLN A 152 17.79 -14.36 -19.73
C GLN A 152 19.11 -13.62 -20.01
N ALA A 153 19.18 -12.87 -21.12
CA ALA A 153 20.35 -12.06 -21.45
C ALA A 153 20.54 -10.91 -20.43
N GLU A 154 19.45 -10.23 -20.04
CA GLU A 154 19.46 -9.20 -19.00
C GLU A 154 19.91 -9.78 -17.65
N TYR A 155 19.34 -10.92 -17.23
CA TYR A 155 19.76 -11.64 -16.02
C TYR A 155 21.27 -11.92 -16.05
N ALA A 156 21.76 -12.51 -17.14
CA ALA A 156 23.17 -12.85 -17.29
C ALA A 156 24.07 -11.60 -17.25
N ALA A 157 23.65 -10.51 -17.88
CA ALA A 157 24.39 -9.24 -17.88
C ALA A 157 24.51 -8.64 -16.47
N LYS A 158 23.41 -8.55 -15.72
CA LYS A 158 23.40 -8.01 -14.34
C LYS A 158 24.25 -8.86 -13.40
N VAL A 159 24.04 -10.17 -13.40
CA VAL A 159 24.82 -11.09 -12.56
C VAL A 159 26.30 -11.09 -12.97
N GLY A 160 26.58 -11.06 -14.29
CA GLY A 160 27.93 -11.02 -14.83
C GLY A 160 28.68 -9.73 -14.50
N ALA A 161 28.00 -8.59 -14.43
CA ALA A 161 28.59 -7.31 -14.06
C ALA A 161 29.06 -7.27 -12.59
N LEU A 162 28.25 -7.79 -11.68
CA LEU A 162 28.58 -7.82 -10.25
C LEU A 162 29.40 -9.05 -9.86
N ARG A 163 29.17 -10.19 -10.53
CA ARG A 163 29.74 -11.51 -10.22
C ARG A 163 29.66 -11.82 -8.72
N PRO A 164 28.44 -11.87 -8.15
CA PRO A 164 28.27 -12.14 -6.72
C PRO A 164 28.75 -13.56 -6.41
N PHE A 165 29.37 -13.74 -5.24
CA PHE A 165 29.78 -15.05 -4.78
C PHE A 165 29.51 -15.20 -3.27
N VAL A 166 28.87 -16.32 -2.91
CA VAL A 166 28.56 -16.64 -1.52
C VAL A 166 29.65 -17.58 -0.98
N LYS A 167 30.42 -17.11 0.01
CA LYS A 167 31.43 -17.89 0.70
C LYS A 167 30.77 -18.91 1.65
N GLN A 168 31.55 -19.89 2.15
CA GLN A 168 31.06 -20.93 3.06
C GLN A 168 30.48 -20.38 4.38
N ASP A 169 30.99 -19.24 4.84
CA ASP A 169 30.48 -18.55 6.04
C ASP A 169 29.26 -17.68 5.79
N GLY A 170 28.72 -17.71 4.57
CA GLY A 170 27.58 -16.91 4.13
C GLY A 170 27.93 -15.47 3.70
N THR A 171 29.18 -15.06 3.77
CA THR A 171 29.61 -13.74 3.28
C THR A 171 29.42 -13.65 1.78
N VAL A 172 28.77 -12.58 1.31
CA VAL A 172 28.58 -12.28 -0.11
C VAL A 172 29.62 -11.29 -0.58
N VAL A 173 30.33 -11.61 -1.64
CA VAL A 173 31.37 -10.73 -2.24
C VAL A 173 31.07 -10.49 -3.72
N ALA A 174 31.53 -9.35 -4.25
CA ALA A 174 31.55 -9.04 -5.66
C ALA A 174 32.87 -9.50 -6.31
N GLY A 175 32.85 -9.82 -7.60
CA GLY A 175 34.03 -10.20 -8.38
C GLY A 175 34.29 -11.72 -8.43
N GLY A 176 33.30 -12.54 -8.04
CA GLY A 176 33.41 -14.01 -8.03
C GLY A 176 34.14 -14.55 -6.82
N GLN A 177 34.59 -15.81 -6.90
CA GLN A 177 35.21 -16.54 -5.77
C GLN A 177 36.43 -15.82 -5.18
N MET A 178 37.21 -15.16 -5.98
CA MET A 178 38.40 -14.41 -5.57
C MET A 178 38.07 -12.95 -5.18
N GLY A 179 36.80 -12.59 -5.20
CA GLY A 179 36.35 -11.24 -4.87
C GLY A 179 36.62 -10.86 -3.41
N THR A 180 37.05 -9.61 -3.21
CA THR A 180 37.36 -9.04 -1.88
C THR A 180 36.35 -8.02 -1.41
N LYS A 181 35.56 -7.41 -2.34
CA LYS A 181 34.55 -6.42 -1.98
C LYS A 181 33.34 -7.12 -1.38
N VAL A 182 33.17 -7.00 -0.07
CA VAL A 182 32.01 -7.52 0.65
C VAL A 182 30.77 -6.72 0.28
N LEU A 183 29.66 -7.42 0.02
CA LEU A 183 28.35 -6.84 -0.29
C LEU A 183 27.34 -7.01 0.86
N GLY A 184 27.48 -8.06 1.66
CA GLY A 184 26.56 -8.40 2.73
C GLY A 184 26.75 -9.82 3.21
N LYS A 185 25.72 -10.38 3.82
CA LYS A 185 25.75 -11.72 4.39
C LYS A 185 24.42 -12.45 4.20
N VAL A 186 24.48 -13.73 3.86
CA VAL A 186 23.34 -14.64 3.90
C VAL A 186 23.45 -15.52 5.13
N ILE A 187 22.40 -15.57 5.93
CA ILE A 187 22.36 -16.41 7.12
C ILE A 187 21.33 -17.51 6.90
N PRO A 188 21.75 -18.75 6.71
CA PRO A 188 20.87 -19.90 6.77
C PRO A 188 20.46 -20.12 8.23
N ILE A 189 19.23 -20.58 8.46
CA ILE A 189 18.83 -21.02 9.79
C ILE A 189 19.59 -22.32 10.15
N SER A 190 20.06 -22.43 11.37
CA SER A 190 20.99 -23.46 11.85
C SER A 190 20.48 -24.92 11.75
N ASN A 191 19.20 -25.13 11.46
CA ASN A 191 18.57 -26.46 11.28
C ASN A 191 17.94 -26.59 9.89
N TYR A 192 18.58 -26.05 8.88
CA TYR A 192 18.10 -26.09 7.52
C TYR A 192 18.16 -27.51 6.96
N THR A 193 17.03 -28.19 6.93
CA THR A 193 16.84 -29.43 6.20
C THR A 193 15.92 -29.17 5.02
N PHE A 194 16.25 -29.67 3.82
CA PHE A 194 15.38 -29.56 2.63
C PHE A 194 14.09 -30.44 2.74
N ARG A 195 13.75 -30.89 3.92
CA ARG A 195 12.54 -31.68 4.19
C ARG A 195 11.76 -31.09 5.36
N GLY A 196 10.70 -30.37 5.04
CA GLY A 196 9.68 -29.90 5.98
C GLY A 196 10.05 -28.70 6.85
N ASN A 197 9.13 -27.77 7.02
CA ASN A 197 9.15 -26.55 7.84
C ASN A 197 10.47 -25.78 7.88
N TYR A 198 10.71 -25.01 6.84
CA TYR A 198 11.89 -24.16 6.70
C TYR A 198 11.62 -22.78 7.24
N GLY A 199 12.36 -22.37 8.22
CA GLY A 199 12.45 -20.97 8.60
C GLY A 199 13.05 -20.13 7.45
N PRO A 200 12.79 -18.83 7.39
CA PRO A 200 13.27 -17.97 6.32
C PRO A 200 14.79 -17.86 6.34
N ILE A 201 15.40 -17.98 5.17
CA ILE A 201 16.79 -17.58 4.94
C ILE A 201 16.80 -16.07 4.90
N THR A 202 17.69 -15.44 5.66
CA THR A 202 17.77 -13.98 5.69
C THR A 202 19.04 -13.50 5.01
N VAL A 203 18.88 -12.51 4.14
CA VAL A 203 19.97 -11.81 3.47
C VAL A 203 20.10 -10.41 4.07
N TYR A 204 21.31 -10.05 4.48
CA TYR A 204 21.63 -8.78 5.11
C TYR A 204 22.59 -7.96 4.23
N ASP A 205 22.47 -6.65 4.30
CA ASP A 205 23.44 -5.71 3.75
C ASP A 205 24.68 -5.53 4.66
N LEU A 206 25.56 -4.60 4.32
CA LEU A 206 26.78 -4.32 5.10
C LEU A 206 26.47 -3.77 6.50
N ASP A 207 25.36 -3.09 6.67
CA ASP A 207 24.94 -2.49 7.94
C ASP A 207 24.10 -3.46 8.78
N ARG A 208 24.03 -4.73 8.38
CA ARG A 208 23.20 -5.78 9.00
C ARG A 208 21.70 -5.49 8.95
N VAL A 209 21.25 -4.68 8.00
CA VAL A 209 19.83 -4.47 7.71
C VAL A 209 19.36 -5.58 6.79
N GLN A 210 18.20 -6.15 7.09
CA GLN A 210 17.62 -7.22 6.27
C GLN A 210 17.28 -6.66 4.88
N VAL A 211 17.88 -7.28 3.86
CA VAL A 211 17.62 -7.00 2.44
C VAL A 211 16.50 -7.86 1.90
N ALA A 212 16.54 -9.15 2.25
CA ALA A 212 15.55 -10.11 1.79
C ALA A 212 15.35 -11.23 2.82
N SER A 213 14.16 -11.81 2.78
CA SER A 213 13.83 -13.06 3.45
C SER A 213 13.33 -14.04 2.39
N ALA A 214 13.88 -15.24 2.34
CA ALA A 214 13.50 -16.27 1.38
C ALA A 214 13.03 -17.53 2.09
N ALA A 215 11.92 -18.10 1.64
CA ALA A 215 11.39 -19.37 2.13
C ALA A 215 11.17 -20.33 0.95
N LEU A 216 11.63 -21.58 1.09
CA LEU A 216 11.24 -22.64 0.17
C LEU A 216 9.77 -22.97 0.40
N VAL A 217 9.02 -23.00 -0.67
CA VAL A 217 7.68 -23.58 -0.64
C VAL A 217 7.86 -25.08 -0.72
N ASP A 218 7.28 -25.81 0.23
CA ASP A 218 7.29 -27.27 0.22
C ASP A 218 6.34 -27.76 -0.86
N ASN A 219 6.78 -27.63 -2.10
CA ASN A 219 6.04 -28.11 -3.25
C ASN A 219 6.94 -28.92 -4.19
N VAL A 220 6.29 -29.59 -5.13
CA VAL A 220 6.95 -30.40 -6.17
C VAL A 220 7.84 -29.55 -7.10
N ASP A 221 7.58 -28.25 -7.17
CA ASP A 221 8.10 -27.35 -8.21
C ASP A 221 9.37 -26.57 -7.81
N ASN A 222 9.88 -26.73 -6.61
CA ASN A 222 11.05 -26.01 -6.06
C ASN A 222 10.93 -24.48 -6.09
N ASP A 223 9.73 -23.96 -5.90
CA ASP A 223 9.51 -22.53 -5.87
C ASP A 223 10.02 -21.90 -4.56
N VAL A 224 10.65 -20.76 -4.69
CA VAL A 224 11.22 -19.99 -3.58
C VAL A 224 10.52 -18.65 -3.51
N ASN A 225 9.83 -18.38 -2.40
CA ASN A 225 9.20 -17.10 -2.14
C ASN A 225 10.19 -16.16 -1.47
N VAL A 226 10.36 -14.97 -2.02
CA VAL A 226 11.26 -13.93 -1.53
C VAL A 226 10.46 -12.69 -1.17
N THR A 227 10.73 -12.12 0.01
CA THR A 227 10.21 -10.83 0.45
C THR A 227 11.40 -9.87 0.64
N LEU A 228 11.35 -8.71 0.00
CA LEU A 228 12.39 -7.69 0.04
C LEU A 228 12.14 -6.67 1.17
N PHE A 229 13.18 -5.88 1.50
CA PHE A 229 13.17 -4.81 2.50
C PHE A 229 12.09 -3.74 2.27
N ASN A 230 11.65 -3.55 1.03
CA ASN A 230 10.61 -2.59 0.64
C ASN A 230 9.20 -3.21 0.62
N GLY A 231 9.04 -4.44 1.08
CA GLY A 231 7.77 -5.18 1.07
C GLY A 231 7.43 -5.86 -0.27
N THR A 232 8.22 -5.65 -1.32
CA THR A 232 8.02 -6.34 -2.61
C THR A 232 8.23 -7.84 -2.43
N LYS A 233 7.37 -8.64 -3.07
CA LYS A 233 7.45 -10.10 -3.05
C LYS A 233 7.61 -10.63 -4.46
N PHE A 234 8.39 -11.67 -4.61
CA PHE A 234 8.49 -12.42 -5.85
C PHE A 234 8.75 -13.90 -5.58
N THR A 235 8.48 -14.73 -6.55
CA THR A 235 8.78 -16.16 -6.54
C THR A 235 9.72 -16.47 -7.69
N TYR A 236 10.71 -17.30 -7.45
CA TYR A 236 11.51 -17.88 -8.49
C TYR A 236 11.60 -19.39 -8.32
N ARG A 237 11.85 -20.11 -9.43
CA ARG A 237 12.04 -21.55 -9.40
C ARG A 237 13.53 -21.87 -9.26
N ALA A 238 13.89 -22.61 -8.22
CA ALA A 238 15.24 -23.10 -8.05
C ALA A 238 15.61 -24.04 -9.22
N LYS A 239 16.82 -23.87 -9.77
CA LYS A 239 17.29 -24.65 -10.95
C LYS A 239 17.17 -26.15 -10.78
N ARG A 240 17.26 -26.62 -9.53
CA ARG A 240 17.10 -28.03 -9.14
C ARG A 240 16.75 -28.14 -7.66
N ARG A 241 16.39 -29.33 -7.22
CA ARG A 241 16.36 -29.61 -5.78
C ARG A 241 17.79 -29.67 -5.26
N TYR A 242 18.04 -28.90 -4.22
CA TYR A 242 19.33 -28.90 -3.55
C TYR A 242 19.29 -29.83 -2.33
N THR A 243 20.39 -30.50 -2.06
CA THR A 243 20.58 -31.29 -0.83
C THR A 243 21.23 -30.42 0.25
N ASN A 244 21.25 -30.89 1.51
CA ASN A 244 21.88 -30.14 2.61
C ASN A 244 23.37 -29.85 2.34
N SER A 245 24.08 -30.73 1.62
CA SER A 245 25.47 -30.52 1.21
C SER A 245 25.64 -29.48 0.10
N GLU A 246 24.59 -29.14 -0.59
CA GLU A 246 24.56 -28.13 -1.69
C GLU A 246 23.98 -26.78 -1.25
N ASN A 247 23.88 -26.57 0.04
CA ASN A 247 23.28 -25.36 0.61
C ASN A 247 23.91 -24.08 0.07
N THR A 248 25.24 -24.05 -0.05
CA THR A 248 25.95 -22.88 -0.62
C THR A 248 25.54 -22.59 -2.06
N LEU A 249 25.28 -23.61 -2.87
CA LEU A 249 24.83 -23.43 -4.26
C LEU A 249 23.41 -22.83 -4.31
N PHE A 250 22.55 -23.23 -3.40
CA PHE A 250 21.22 -22.64 -3.28
C PHE A 250 21.29 -21.17 -2.85
N LEU A 251 22.12 -20.86 -1.84
CA LEU A 251 22.34 -19.48 -1.39
C LEU A 251 22.97 -18.62 -2.50
N GLN A 252 23.88 -19.21 -3.30
CA GLN A 252 24.45 -18.56 -4.47
C GLN A 252 23.35 -18.18 -5.48
N GLN A 253 22.46 -19.12 -5.82
CA GLN A 253 21.34 -18.83 -6.72
C GLN A 253 20.41 -17.75 -6.17
N LEU A 254 20.08 -17.79 -4.86
CA LEU A 254 19.26 -16.76 -4.24
C LEU A 254 19.87 -15.35 -4.40
N VAL A 255 21.17 -15.22 -4.17
CA VAL A 255 21.87 -13.94 -4.34
C VAL A 255 21.92 -13.50 -5.81
N GLU A 256 22.11 -14.43 -6.74
CA GLU A 256 22.04 -14.14 -8.18
C GLU A 256 20.66 -13.63 -8.59
N GLU A 257 19.58 -14.25 -8.07
CA GLU A 257 18.21 -13.82 -8.31
C GLU A 257 17.92 -12.42 -7.74
N LEU A 258 18.49 -12.08 -6.60
CA LEU A 258 18.41 -10.73 -6.04
C LEU A 258 19.14 -9.72 -6.93
N VAL A 259 20.37 -10.02 -7.33
CA VAL A 259 21.19 -9.14 -8.20
C VAL A 259 20.54 -8.92 -9.57
N ALA A 260 19.96 -9.96 -10.16
CA ALA A 260 19.22 -9.86 -11.41
C ALA A 260 18.03 -8.89 -11.33
N ARG A 261 17.49 -8.68 -10.14
CA ARG A 261 16.39 -7.72 -9.84
C ARG A 261 16.88 -6.39 -9.24
N ASP A 262 18.13 -6.04 -9.50
CA ASP A 262 18.78 -4.82 -9.04
C ASP A 262 18.94 -4.72 -7.52
N ILE A 263 18.86 -5.83 -6.80
CA ILE A 263 19.15 -5.90 -5.37
C ILE A 263 20.62 -6.25 -5.18
N THR A 264 21.46 -5.24 -5.14
CA THR A 264 22.94 -5.38 -5.11
C THR A 264 23.52 -5.51 -3.71
N LEU A 265 22.70 -5.56 -2.67
CA LEU A 265 23.09 -5.53 -1.26
C LEU A 265 23.85 -4.21 -0.91
N GLY A 266 25.04 -4.29 -0.35
CA GLY A 266 25.80 -3.08 0.04
C GLY A 266 25.10 -2.29 1.15
N HIS A 267 24.71 -1.05 0.89
CA HIS A 267 23.94 -0.18 1.81
C HIS A 267 22.51 0.08 1.32
N GLN A 268 21.99 -0.76 0.42
CA GLN A 268 20.74 -0.48 -0.29
C GLN A 268 19.52 -0.45 0.64
N ALA A 269 19.39 -1.45 1.51
CA ALA A 269 18.27 -1.51 2.45
C ALA A 269 18.37 -0.39 3.50
N THR A 270 19.55 -0.14 4.02
CA THR A 270 19.81 0.97 4.96
C THR A 270 19.46 2.32 4.35
N THR A 271 19.89 2.58 3.11
CA THR A 271 19.59 3.83 2.40
C THR A 271 18.10 4.01 2.17
N TYR A 272 17.42 2.95 1.76
CA TYR A 272 15.97 2.97 1.56
C TYR A 272 15.22 3.25 2.86
N ASN A 273 15.55 2.53 3.94
CA ASN A 273 14.92 2.71 5.25
C ASN A 273 15.16 4.13 5.78
N GLY A 274 16.37 4.66 5.60
CA GLY A 274 16.68 6.05 5.95
C GLY A 274 15.83 7.06 5.19
N ARG A 275 15.64 6.85 3.88
CA ARG A 275 14.77 7.71 3.06
C ARG A 275 13.31 7.64 3.53
N VAL A 276 12.77 6.43 3.73
CA VAL A 276 11.40 6.23 4.21
C VAL A 276 11.19 6.87 5.58
N LEU A 277 12.15 6.70 6.50
CA LEU A 277 12.10 7.35 7.81
C LEU A 277 12.12 8.87 7.68
N ASN A 278 12.99 9.44 6.85
CA ASN A 278 13.06 10.88 6.62
C ASN A 278 11.76 11.43 6.03
N GLU A 279 11.12 10.72 5.10
CA GLU A 279 9.80 11.09 4.56
C GLU A 279 8.73 11.05 5.65
N LYS A 280 8.70 10.01 6.48
CA LYS A 280 7.77 9.91 7.62
C LYS A 280 7.99 11.05 8.63
N VAL A 281 9.24 11.34 8.97
CA VAL A 281 9.59 12.46 9.85
C VAL A 281 9.14 13.80 9.25
N LYS A 282 9.33 14.00 7.95
CA LYS A 282 8.86 15.22 7.26
C LYS A 282 7.35 15.36 7.36
N LEU A 283 6.60 14.30 7.03
CA LEU A 283 5.14 14.30 7.13
C LEU A 283 4.65 14.49 8.57
N ALA A 284 5.29 13.84 9.53
CA ALA A 284 4.99 14.03 10.95
C ALA A 284 5.20 15.48 11.40
N LYS A 285 6.29 16.13 10.93
CA LYS A 285 6.55 17.57 11.19
C LYS A 285 5.47 18.47 10.59
N GLU A 286 5.03 18.18 9.36
CA GLU A 286 4.00 18.96 8.67
C GLU A 286 2.61 18.84 9.33
N ARG A 287 2.29 17.69 9.93
CA ARG A 287 1.03 17.44 10.64
C ARG A 287 1.03 17.91 12.07
N SER A 288 2.19 18.14 12.65
CA SER A 288 2.32 18.52 14.06
C SER A 288 2.05 20.01 14.27
N ALA A 289 1.68 20.37 15.50
CA ALA A 289 1.64 21.75 15.95
C ALA A 289 3.02 22.38 16.15
N ASN A 290 4.08 21.60 15.97
CA ASN A 290 5.46 22.06 16.14
C ASN A 290 5.86 23.06 15.06
N ILE A 291 6.67 24.00 15.43
CA ILE A 291 7.19 25.05 14.55
C ILE A 291 8.66 24.73 14.23
N TYR A 292 8.96 24.55 12.95
CA TYR A 292 10.32 24.27 12.50
C TYR A 292 10.77 25.32 11.47
N ASN A 293 11.82 26.05 11.80
CA ASN A 293 12.51 26.98 10.91
C ASN A 293 11.57 28.01 10.22
N LYS A 294 10.55 28.51 10.93
CA LYS A 294 9.64 29.54 10.41
C LYS A 294 10.22 30.93 10.62
N LYS A 295 10.11 31.81 9.63
CA LYS A 295 10.47 33.21 9.76
C LYS A 295 9.57 33.92 10.77
N GLY A 296 10.13 34.82 11.56
CA GLY A 296 9.35 35.56 12.56
C GLY A 296 10.24 36.29 13.55
N TYR A 297 9.73 36.52 14.73
CA TYR A 297 10.46 37.17 15.81
C TYR A 297 10.02 36.66 17.17
N ALA A 298 10.92 36.79 18.15
CA ALA A 298 10.58 36.57 19.54
C ALA A 298 10.96 37.77 20.41
N ILE A 299 10.23 38.00 21.48
CA ILE A 299 10.41 39.07 22.42
C ILE A 299 10.62 38.41 23.80
N ASP A 300 11.69 38.76 24.47
CA ASP A 300 11.96 38.27 25.82
C ASP A 300 11.19 39.07 26.90
N GLU A 301 11.28 38.63 28.14
CA GLU A 301 10.64 39.28 29.30
C GLU A 301 11.09 40.74 29.56
N LYS A 302 12.24 41.13 28.95
CA LYS A 302 12.78 42.48 29.02
C LYS A 302 12.36 43.37 27.85
N GLY A 303 11.58 42.81 26.90
CA GLY A 303 11.12 43.50 25.71
C GLY A 303 12.16 43.51 24.56
N VAL A 304 13.26 42.75 24.66
CA VAL A 304 14.24 42.66 23.56
C VAL A 304 13.71 41.79 22.46
N LYS A 305 13.68 42.32 21.22
CA LYS A 305 13.19 41.61 20.03
C LYS A 305 14.36 40.93 19.29
N TYR A 306 14.17 39.66 18.97
CA TYR A 306 15.08 38.84 18.18
C TYR A 306 14.33 38.42 16.89
N GLU A 307 14.72 38.95 15.74
CA GLU A 307 14.08 38.63 14.44
C GLU A 307 14.92 37.62 13.67
N GLY A 308 14.31 36.53 13.20
CA GLY A 308 15.04 35.44 12.52
C GLY A 308 14.18 34.25 12.22
N THR A 309 14.77 33.08 12.38
CA THR A 309 14.12 31.78 12.14
C THR A 309 13.83 31.12 13.49
N LEU A 310 12.58 30.70 13.69
CA LEU A 310 12.06 30.17 14.94
C LEU A 310 11.82 28.67 14.87
N THR A 311 12.09 28.00 15.98
CA THR A 311 11.74 26.60 16.21
C THR A 311 11.16 26.48 17.63
N ALA A 312 9.97 25.87 17.72
CA ALA A 312 9.30 25.56 18.98
C ALA A 312 8.62 24.20 18.85
N GLU A 313 8.79 23.37 19.87
CA GLU A 313 8.16 22.04 19.88
C GLU A 313 7.09 22.02 20.98
N PHE A 314 5.88 21.66 20.59
CA PHE A 314 4.70 21.57 21.45
C PHE A 314 4.30 20.15 21.75
N GLN A 315 4.70 19.20 20.89
CA GLN A 315 4.36 17.79 21.02
C GLN A 315 5.44 16.88 20.43
N LYS A 316 5.45 15.62 20.84
CA LYS A 316 6.26 14.58 20.21
C LYS A 316 5.79 14.33 18.78
N LEU A 317 6.72 14.03 17.87
CA LEU A 317 6.36 13.65 16.51
C LEU A 317 5.87 12.21 16.45
N ASP A 318 4.66 12.00 15.93
CA ASP A 318 4.16 10.66 15.59
C ASP A 318 4.68 10.23 14.21
N VAL A 319 5.80 9.52 14.21
CA VAL A 319 6.43 8.98 13.00
C VAL A 319 5.79 7.66 12.57
N HIS A 320 5.03 7.00 13.46
CA HIS A 320 4.47 5.68 13.22
C HIS A 320 3.02 5.69 12.72
N GLU A 321 2.41 6.87 12.61
CA GLU A 321 1.02 7.05 12.17
C GLU A 321 0.00 6.27 13.03
N THR A 322 0.31 6.09 14.31
CA THR A 322 -0.59 5.37 15.23
C THR A 322 -1.88 6.12 15.55
N GLY A 323 -1.99 7.37 15.09
CA GLY A 323 -3.13 8.24 15.39
C GLY A 323 -3.23 8.69 16.85
N ASN A 324 -2.40 8.14 17.72
CA ASN A 324 -2.19 8.66 19.05
C ASN A 324 -1.19 9.81 18.94
N THR A 325 -1.69 11.01 18.89
CA THR A 325 -0.92 12.18 19.30
C THR A 325 -0.62 11.97 20.79
N GLU A 326 0.46 11.25 21.08
CA GLU A 326 1.01 11.22 22.42
C GLU A 326 1.49 12.63 22.72
N VAL A 327 0.54 13.43 23.21
CA VAL A 327 0.77 14.72 23.78
C VAL A 327 1.59 14.42 25.02
N HIS A 328 2.86 14.78 25.02
CA HIS A 328 3.68 14.85 26.23
C HIS A 328 4.41 13.61 26.76
N ASP A 329 5.07 12.82 25.92
CA ASP A 329 6.02 11.82 26.42
C ASP A 329 7.28 12.42 27.10
N GLN A 330 7.59 13.70 26.85
CA GLN A 330 8.68 14.43 27.48
C GLN A 330 8.25 15.88 27.79
N ILE A 331 7.42 15.99 28.79
CA ILE A 331 6.73 17.21 29.19
C ILE A 331 7.66 18.33 29.64
N ASP A 332 8.88 17.98 30.00
CA ASP A 332 9.84 18.95 30.48
C ASP A 332 10.26 20.00 29.45
N THR A 333 10.07 19.73 28.18
CA THR A 333 10.56 20.60 27.10
C THR A 333 9.46 21.13 26.19
N TYR A 334 8.39 20.37 25.98
CA TYR A 334 7.34 20.74 25.02
C TYR A 334 6.55 21.96 25.47
N GLY A 335 6.40 22.93 24.56
CA GLY A 335 5.67 24.16 24.79
C GLY A 335 6.35 25.16 25.73
N LYS A 336 7.55 24.85 26.23
CA LYS A 336 8.26 25.68 27.21
C LYS A 336 9.34 26.57 26.61
N LYS A 337 9.82 26.27 25.41
CA LYS A 337 10.96 26.98 24.81
C LYS A 337 10.72 27.29 23.35
N VAL A 338 11.21 28.44 22.92
CA VAL A 338 11.36 28.81 21.52
C VAL A 338 12.83 29.15 21.25
N SER A 339 13.40 28.56 20.21
CA SER A 339 14.75 28.86 19.73
C SER A 339 14.66 29.84 18.58
N VAL A 340 15.47 30.90 18.62
CA VAL A 340 15.55 31.91 17.55
C VAL A 340 16.97 31.92 16.99
N LYS A 341 17.06 31.69 15.70
CA LYS A 341 18.31 31.81 14.95
C LYS A 341 18.29 33.14 14.21
N TYR A 342 19.19 34.06 14.54
CA TYR A 342 19.17 35.45 14.07
C TYR A 342 20.58 35.96 13.76
N LEU A 343 20.64 37.04 12.99
CA LEU A 343 21.91 37.77 12.76
C LEU A 343 22.05 38.87 13.81
N ASN A 344 23.19 38.87 14.52
CA ASN A 344 23.49 39.97 15.45
C ASN A 344 23.93 41.23 14.68
N GLU A 345 24.13 42.34 15.40
CA GLU A 345 24.58 43.64 14.87
C GLU A 345 25.83 43.58 14.00
N LYS A 346 26.68 42.56 14.21
CA LYS A 346 27.92 42.33 13.44
C LYS A 346 27.69 41.39 12.23
N GLY A 347 26.43 41.09 11.87
CA GLY A 347 26.07 40.18 10.78
C GLY A 347 26.41 38.70 11.03
N ARG A 348 26.71 38.31 12.25
CA ARG A 348 27.08 36.94 12.62
C ARG A 348 25.83 36.19 13.08
N GLU A 349 25.65 34.98 12.59
CA GLU A 349 24.57 34.09 12.99
C GLU A 349 24.71 33.72 14.49
N ARG A 350 23.59 33.79 15.21
CA ARG A 350 23.48 33.48 16.63
C ARG A 350 22.16 32.72 16.84
N THR A 351 22.17 31.88 17.85
CA THR A 351 20.95 31.22 18.35
C THR A 351 20.73 31.58 19.79
N THR A 352 19.54 32.01 20.12
CA THR A 352 19.12 32.19 21.52
C THR A 352 17.85 31.34 21.77
N SER A 353 17.66 30.97 23.03
CA SER A 353 16.48 30.20 23.44
C SER A 353 15.76 30.99 24.53
N LEU A 354 14.49 31.30 24.30
CA LEU A 354 13.62 31.96 25.25
C LEU A 354 12.72 30.91 25.92
N THR A 355 12.60 31.02 27.24
CA THR A 355 11.70 30.16 28.02
C THR A 355 10.36 30.85 28.18
N ALA A 356 9.27 30.10 28.14
CA ALA A 356 7.95 30.63 28.41
C ALA A 356 7.89 31.23 29.81
N SER A 357 7.51 32.51 29.90
CA SER A 357 7.29 33.28 31.13
C SER A 357 6.40 34.47 30.83
N ASP A 358 5.89 35.13 31.86
CA ASP A 358 5.14 36.38 31.67
C ASP A 358 6.00 37.42 30.95
N GLY A 359 5.46 37.95 29.84
CA GLY A 359 6.15 38.93 29.00
C GLY A 359 6.91 38.33 27.84
N THR A 360 7.16 37.02 27.80
CA THR A 360 7.73 36.39 26.61
C THR A 360 6.67 36.16 25.54
N ARG A 361 7.01 36.47 24.29
CA ARG A 361 6.14 36.28 23.12
C ARG A 361 6.96 35.92 21.90
N PHE A 362 6.42 35.13 20.99
CA PHE A 362 7.00 35.00 19.66
C PHE A 362 5.89 34.95 18.60
N CYS A 363 6.20 35.40 17.40
CA CYS A 363 5.27 35.39 16.26
C CYS A 363 5.97 34.80 15.04
N ILE A 364 5.28 33.94 14.32
CA ILE A 364 5.71 33.40 13.03
C ILE A 364 4.96 34.11 11.89
N LYS A 365 5.65 34.34 10.79
CA LYS A 365 5.06 34.91 9.56
C LYS A 365 4.55 33.75 8.69
N ASN A 366 3.26 33.78 8.39
CA ASN A 366 2.60 32.84 7.51
C ASN A 366 2.85 33.18 6.03
N GLN A 367 2.53 32.24 5.14
CA GLN A 367 2.72 32.44 3.70
C GLN A 367 1.81 33.52 3.10
N ASP A 368 0.64 33.73 3.70
CA ASP A 368 -0.33 34.75 3.32
C ASP A 368 0.00 36.16 3.88
N GLY A 369 1.12 36.30 4.59
CA GLY A 369 1.53 37.53 5.22
C GLY A 369 0.94 37.78 6.60
N SER A 370 0.02 36.96 7.09
CA SER A 370 -0.48 37.02 8.46
C SER A 370 0.57 36.58 9.47
N GLU A 371 0.36 36.90 10.74
CA GLU A 371 1.21 36.45 11.83
C GLU A 371 0.41 35.55 12.78
N THR A 372 1.01 34.44 13.19
CA THR A 372 0.51 33.64 14.32
C THR A 372 1.43 33.86 15.48
N CYS A 373 0.88 34.37 16.59
CA CYS A 373 1.64 34.73 17.77
C CYS A 373 1.40 33.75 18.92
N PHE A 374 2.42 33.55 19.75
CA PHE A 374 2.37 32.72 20.95
C PHE A 374 2.86 33.52 22.14
N VAL A 375 2.18 33.35 23.28
CA VAL A 375 2.46 34.10 24.51
C VAL A 375 2.81 33.12 25.63
N GLY A 376 3.92 33.35 26.30
CA GLY A 376 4.37 32.57 27.42
C GLY A 376 3.66 32.99 28.73
N MET A 377 3.10 32.02 29.45
CA MET A 377 2.46 32.29 30.74
C MET A 377 2.24 31.04 31.59
N LYS A 378 2.01 31.28 32.88
CA LYS A 378 1.47 30.28 33.80
C LYS A 378 -0.07 30.25 33.71
N VAL A 379 -0.63 29.03 33.79
CA VAL A 379 -2.08 28.83 33.68
C VAL A 379 -2.60 28.05 34.88
N LYS A 380 -3.70 28.54 35.47
CA LYS A 380 -4.46 27.87 36.55
C LYS A 380 -5.43 26.87 35.91
N GLY A 381 -5.52 25.67 36.48
CA GLY A 381 -6.45 24.64 36.03
C GLY A 381 -5.85 23.58 35.10
N ASP A 382 -4.62 23.72 34.69
CA ASP A 382 -3.88 22.72 33.92
C ASP A 382 -3.40 21.56 34.83
N ALA A 383 -4.36 20.69 35.18
CA ALA A 383 -4.07 19.55 36.07
C ALA A 383 -3.14 18.53 35.44
N MET A 384 -3.22 18.31 34.12
CA MET A 384 -2.38 17.36 33.44
C MET A 384 -0.94 17.84 33.39
N LYS A 385 -0.69 19.06 32.90
CA LYS A 385 0.64 19.67 32.90
C LYS A 385 1.25 19.81 34.31
N LYS A 386 0.41 19.91 35.35
CA LYS A 386 0.86 19.94 36.76
C LYS A 386 1.31 18.56 37.26
N ILE A 387 0.58 17.49 36.95
CA ILE A 387 0.94 16.12 37.33
C ILE A 387 2.27 15.75 36.67
N GLU A 388 2.42 16.07 35.43
CA GLU A 388 3.60 15.82 34.63
C GLU A 388 4.82 16.60 35.12
N ASN A 389 4.65 17.87 35.50
CA ASN A 389 5.70 18.67 36.12
C ASN A 389 6.08 18.22 37.53
N ALA A 390 5.16 17.58 38.25
CA ALA A 390 5.47 17.04 39.59
C ALA A 390 6.38 15.82 39.54
N MET A 391 6.40 15.12 38.40
CA MET A 391 7.33 14.01 38.13
C MET A 391 8.69 14.49 37.59
N SER A 392 8.76 15.69 37.04
CA SER A 392 10.01 16.35 36.63
C SER A 392 10.40 17.39 37.67
N LEU A 393 11.65 17.43 38.07
CA LEU A 393 12.21 18.42 39.00
C LEU A 393 12.24 19.87 38.45
N GLY A 394 11.44 20.17 37.42
CA GLY A 394 11.38 21.47 36.75
C GLY A 394 10.41 22.45 37.44
N PHE A 395 10.95 23.53 37.99
CA PHE A 395 10.19 24.58 38.68
C PHE A 395 9.42 25.54 37.77
N ASN A 396 9.53 25.47 36.46
CA ASN A 396 8.87 26.37 35.54
C ASN A 396 7.61 25.75 34.93
N ASN A 397 6.44 26.17 35.37
CA ASN A 397 5.11 25.74 34.94
C ASN A 397 4.50 26.70 33.89
N ALA A 398 5.31 27.49 33.17
CA ALA A 398 4.83 28.35 32.10
C ALA A 398 4.99 27.66 30.75
N TYR A 399 4.01 27.87 29.88
CA TYR A 399 3.97 27.33 28.52
C TYR A 399 3.59 28.41 27.52
N PHE A 400 3.94 28.22 26.26
CA PHE A 400 3.46 29.08 25.18
C PHE A 400 2.10 28.60 24.70
N TYR A 401 1.16 29.57 24.60
CA TYR A 401 -0.19 29.38 24.04
C TYR A 401 -0.36 30.27 22.81
N GLU A 402 -1.08 29.82 21.82
CA GLU A 402 -1.37 30.59 20.61
C GLU A 402 -2.35 31.73 20.94
N LEU A 403 -2.04 32.93 20.50
CA LEU A 403 -2.90 34.08 20.69
C LEU A 403 -4.05 34.11 19.69
N ALA A 404 -5.27 33.90 20.15
CA ALA A 404 -6.47 34.01 19.34
C ALA A 404 -7.01 35.45 19.29
N TYR A 405 -7.01 36.14 20.42
CA TYR A 405 -7.53 37.51 20.54
C TYR A 405 -6.83 38.27 21.65
N GLU A 406 -6.60 39.58 21.43
CA GLU A 406 -6.07 40.49 22.45
C GLU A 406 -6.76 41.86 22.39
N ALA A 407 -7.23 42.35 23.53
CA ALA A 407 -7.74 43.70 23.66
C ALA A 407 -7.42 44.27 25.06
N ASN A 408 -6.81 45.45 25.08
CA ASN A 408 -6.38 46.16 26.29
C ASN A 408 -5.45 45.35 27.21
N GLY A 409 -4.71 44.38 26.64
CA GLY A 409 -3.83 43.46 27.34
C GLY A 409 -4.55 42.27 27.99
N ASN A 410 -5.85 42.11 27.80
CA ASN A 410 -6.61 40.93 28.11
C ASN A 410 -6.67 40.03 26.86
N MET A 411 -6.50 38.70 27.02
CA MET A 411 -6.27 37.77 25.92
C MET A 411 -7.14 36.55 26.00
N VAL A 412 -7.53 36.03 24.82
CA VAL A 412 -7.98 34.66 24.61
C VAL A 412 -6.89 33.91 23.84
N LEU A 413 -6.52 32.76 24.36
CA LEU A 413 -5.46 31.95 23.78
C LEU A 413 -5.97 30.52 23.57
N ARG A 414 -5.34 29.79 22.63
CA ARG A 414 -5.58 28.39 22.33
C ARG A 414 -4.40 27.50 22.78
N ASP A 415 -4.70 26.29 23.20
CA ASP A 415 -3.64 25.30 23.32
C ASP A 415 -3.15 24.92 21.90
N PRO A 416 -1.84 24.94 21.63
CA PRO A 416 -1.32 24.68 20.28
C PRO A 416 -1.53 23.25 19.78
N VAL A 417 -1.78 22.31 20.71
CA VAL A 417 -1.87 20.87 20.42
C VAL A 417 -3.27 20.34 20.59
N GLN A 418 -3.97 20.79 21.62
CA GLN A 418 -5.30 20.28 21.98
C GLN A 418 -6.39 21.22 21.50
N GLU A 419 -7.11 20.78 20.47
CA GLU A 419 -8.27 21.52 19.97
C GLU A 419 -9.37 21.65 21.05
N GLY A 420 -10.01 22.81 21.09
CA GLY A 420 -11.10 23.11 22.07
C GLY A 420 -10.63 23.42 23.48
N ILE A 421 -9.32 23.54 23.71
CA ILE A 421 -8.77 24.03 24.98
C ILE A 421 -8.32 25.48 24.79
N PHE A 422 -8.86 26.36 25.65
CA PHE A 422 -8.58 27.77 25.63
C PHE A 422 -8.04 28.27 26.98
N VAL A 423 -7.44 29.44 26.95
CA VAL A 423 -6.97 30.15 28.13
C VAL A 423 -7.45 31.59 28.06
N ILE A 424 -8.07 32.09 29.12
CA ILE A 424 -8.33 33.52 29.30
C ILE A 424 -7.21 34.08 30.19
N LYS A 425 -6.54 35.15 29.75
CA LYS A 425 -5.53 35.86 30.52
C LYS A 425 -5.92 37.32 30.67
N LEU A 426 -6.15 37.72 31.91
CA LEU A 426 -6.35 39.14 32.23
C LEU A 426 -5.00 39.84 32.45
N LYS A 427 -4.89 41.07 32.02
CA LYS A 427 -3.70 41.92 32.24
C LYS A 427 -3.35 42.05 33.73
N SER A 428 -4.38 42.11 34.57
CA SER A 428 -4.24 42.26 36.03
C SER A 428 -3.94 40.96 36.77
N ALA A 429 -4.12 39.80 36.12
CA ALA A 429 -3.92 38.49 36.74
C ALA A 429 -2.50 37.99 36.55
N LYS A 430 -1.95 37.27 37.51
CA LYS A 430 -0.61 36.62 37.39
C LYS A 430 -0.65 35.40 36.51
N GLU A 431 -1.74 34.66 36.51
CA GLU A 431 -1.90 33.41 35.75
C GLU A 431 -3.12 33.49 34.85
N GLY A 432 -3.09 32.78 33.71
CA GLY A 432 -4.28 32.57 32.89
C GLY A 432 -5.23 31.55 33.53
N GLN A 433 -6.50 31.57 33.14
CA GLN A 433 -7.52 30.59 33.53
C GLN A 433 -7.79 29.65 32.36
N MET A 434 -7.58 28.34 32.56
CA MET A 434 -7.84 27.34 31.54
C MET A 434 -9.31 27.02 31.41
N ILE A 435 -9.76 26.85 30.17
CA ILE A 435 -11.07 26.38 29.74
C ILE A 435 -10.86 25.11 28.93
N ASP A 436 -11.26 23.99 29.47
CA ASP A 436 -11.01 22.65 28.92
C ASP A 436 -12.31 21.83 28.77
N GLY A 437 -12.20 20.53 28.57
CA GLY A 437 -13.32 19.60 28.40
C GLY A 437 -14.18 19.35 29.64
N ARG A 438 -13.93 20.03 30.79
CA ARG A 438 -14.72 19.87 32.04
C ARG A 438 -16.18 20.30 31.87
N LYS A 439 -17.03 19.89 32.82
CA LYS A 439 -18.44 20.29 32.84
C LYS A 439 -18.59 21.82 32.95
N ASN A 440 -19.54 22.36 32.19
CA ASN A 440 -19.74 23.79 32.05
C ASN A 440 -19.98 24.48 33.41
N ASP A 441 -20.72 23.86 34.33
CA ASP A 441 -20.98 24.43 35.65
C ASP A 441 -19.71 24.70 36.46
N LYS A 442 -18.72 23.77 36.39
CA LYS A 442 -17.45 23.95 37.08
C LYS A 442 -16.62 25.07 36.43
N LEU A 443 -16.59 25.09 35.11
CA LEU A 443 -15.89 26.13 34.32
C LEU A 443 -16.52 27.50 34.58
N SER A 444 -17.85 27.59 34.55
CA SER A 444 -18.59 28.85 34.83
C SER A 444 -18.27 29.39 36.20
N LYS A 445 -18.21 28.53 37.23
CA LYS A 445 -17.84 28.95 38.59
C LYS A 445 -16.41 29.48 38.63
N GLU A 446 -15.44 28.73 38.13
CA GLU A 446 -14.02 29.11 38.12
C GLU A 446 -13.76 30.41 37.31
N LEU A 447 -14.43 30.54 36.15
CA LEU A 447 -14.29 31.72 35.31
C LEU A 447 -15.01 32.96 35.94
N SER A 448 -16.18 32.78 36.56
CA SER A 448 -16.85 33.86 37.23
C SER A 448 -16.02 34.44 38.39
N GLU A 449 -15.36 33.57 39.15
CA GLU A 449 -14.43 33.99 40.21
C GLU A 449 -13.23 34.74 39.63
N TYR A 450 -12.68 34.24 38.52
CA TYR A 450 -11.53 34.85 37.81
C TYR A 450 -11.87 36.24 37.26
N LEU A 451 -13.11 36.44 36.79
CA LEU A 451 -13.64 37.71 36.26
C LEU A 451 -14.35 38.58 37.27
N SER A 452 -14.17 38.33 38.58
CA SER A 452 -14.84 39.04 39.67
C SER A 452 -14.65 40.56 39.65
N GLY A 453 -13.64 41.07 38.95
CA GLY A 453 -13.45 42.49 38.71
C GLY A 453 -14.56 43.18 37.89
N CYS A 454 -15.48 42.40 37.27
CA CYS A 454 -16.71 42.85 36.60
C CYS A 454 -17.91 42.10 37.17
N GLY A 455 -18.56 42.63 38.20
CA GLY A 455 -19.61 41.93 38.95
C GLY A 455 -20.84 41.53 38.12
N ALA A 456 -21.22 42.30 37.12
CA ALA A 456 -22.33 41.96 36.21
C ALA A 456 -22.00 40.73 35.37
N LEU A 457 -20.89 40.75 34.64
CA LEU A 457 -20.40 39.66 33.80
C LEU A 457 -20.13 38.39 34.62
N SER A 458 -19.52 38.53 35.80
CA SER A 458 -19.25 37.42 36.71
C SER A 458 -20.53 36.67 37.10
N LYS A 459 -21.63 37.41 37.42
CA LYS A 459 -22.94 36.81 37.74
C LYS A 459 -23.57 36.11 36.54
N GLU A 460 -23.45 36.69 35.37
CA GLU A 460 -23.97 36.11 34.13
C GLU A 460 -23.27 34.78 33.77
N ILE A 461 -21.96 34.76 33.87
CA ILE A 461 -21.17 33.53 33.64
C ILE A 461 -21.51 32.47 34.72
N ALA A 462 -21.64 32.88 35.98
CA ALA A 462 -22.02 31.98 37.09
C ALA A 462 -23.39 31.31 36.87
N ALA A 463 -24.31 31.99 36.15
CA ALA A 463 -25.60 31.41 35.79
C ALA A 463 -25.51 30.22 34.80
N GLY A 464 -24.34 29.92 34.24
CA GLY A 464 -24.06 28.73 33.43
C GLY A 464 -24.76 28.68 32.06
N LYS A 465 -25.31 29.78 31.59
CA LYS A 465 -26.09 29.85 30.34
C LYS A 465 -25.22 30.01 29.07
N MET A 466 -23.96 30.36 29.23
CA MET A 466 -23.03 30.62 28.12
C MET A 466 -22.21 29.38 27.79
N ASP A 467 -22.08 29.05 26.52
CA ASP A 467 -21.16 28.01 26.08
C ASP A 467 -19.73 28.55 26.12
N LEU A 468 -18.98 28.14 27.13
CA LEU A 468 -17.60 28.55 27.34
C LEU A 468 -16.58 27.83 26.46
N LYS A 469 -17.02 26.86 25.64
CA LYS A 469 -16.14 26.10 24.71
C LYS A 469 -16.09 26.73 23.32
N ALA A 470 -16.95 27.68 23.02
CA ALA A 470 -16.94 28.43 21.79
C ALA A 470 -16.01 29.65 21.93
N GLU A 471 -14.99 29.73 21.07
CA GLU A 471 -13.99 30.80 21.06
C GLU A 471 -14.64 32.19 20.98
N GLU A 472 -15.64 32.35 20.09
CA GLU A 472 -16.37 33.59 19.91
C GLU A 472 -16.98 34.12 21.22
N ASN A 473 -17.50 33.21 22.06
CA ASN A 473 -18.04 33.58 23.37
C ASN A 473 -16.95 34.05 24.34
N LEU A 474 -15.75 33.44 24.26
CA LEU A 474 -14.62 33.88 25.08
C LEU A 474 -14.09 35.24 24.64
N VAL A 475 -14.11 35.53 23.33
CA VAL A 475 -13.79 36.87 22.81
C VAL A 475 -14.80 37.90 23.28
N ASN A 476 -16.12 37.59 23.26
CA ASN A 476 -17.18 38.45 23.76
C ASN A 476 -17.00 38.74 25.27
N ILE A 477 -16.69 37.70 26.07
CA ILE A 477 -16.40 37.85 27.50
C ILE A 477 -15.26 38.85 27.73
N ILE A 478 -14.16 38.78 26.95
CA ILE A 478 -13.05 39.74 27.09
C ILE A 478 -13.50 41.16 26.70
N ASN A 479 -14.32 41.33 25.67
CA ASN A 479 -14.83 42.63 25.26
C ASN A 479 -15.76 43.24 26.32
N GLU A 480 -16.69 42.47 26.91
CA GLU A 480 -17.57 42.89 28.00
C GLU A 480 -16.79 43.24 29.27
N TYR A 481 -15.77 42.40 29.61
CA TYR A 481 -14.88 42.70 30.73
C TYR A 481 -14.15 44.05 30.56
N ASN A 482 -13.68 44.32 29.31
CA ASN A 482 -13.03 45.59 28.99
C ASN A 482 -13.97 46.80 29.07
N ALA A 483 -15.24 46.61 28.69
CA ALA A 483 -16.27 47.65 28.79
C ALA A 483 -16.65 47.94 30.25
N CYS A 484 -16.65 46.94 31.10
CA CYS A 484 -16.99 47.06 32.53
C CYS A 484 -15.97 47.89 33.34
N LYS A 485 -14.74 48.02 32.85
CA LYS A 485 -13.65 48.76 33.52
C LYS A 485 -13.42 50.17 33.00
N LYS A 486 -14.28 50.62 32.12
CA LYS A 486 -14.32 52.03 31.72
C LYS A 486 -15.25 52.80 32.63
#